data_fc923e0eec55df93331b63a77b44b488
#
_entry.id   fc923e0eec55df93331b63a77b44b488
#
_cell.length_a   1.000
_cell.length_b   1.000
_cell.length_c   1.000
_cell.angle_alpha   90.00
_cell.angle_beta   90.00
_cell.angle_gamma   90.00
#
_symmetry.space_group_name_H-M   'P 1'
#
loop_
_entity.id
_entity.type
_entity.pdbx_description
1 polymer ?
#
loop_
_entity_poly.entity_id
_entity_poly.type
_entity_poly.pdbx_seq_one_letter_code
_entity_poly.pdbx_strand_id
1 'polypeptide(L)'
;MTFETVTLQTNPTNVLMSEDHIARLKELETIRKEIISEYDGYTTDQLTFKPDRDHWNLLQVLDHIVTSEKMSAIYIKRQLNGRKYPPAPGWKASFRYGLLKTAFKMPFKYKAPSIVDSTGKTPNLHNLQNSWKTIRQELRSIIETTDKELLDLGVYKHPRAGLLNMEQTLHFLEIHIRHHQKQMERITSDEQFPK
;
A
#
# COMPACT_ATOMS: atom_id res chain seq x y z
N MET A 1 -31.31 38.67 30.35
CA MET A 1 -30.39 37.50 30.17
C MET A 1 -30.27 37.25 28.68
N THR A 2 -29.26 37.78 28.09
CA THR A 2 -28.97 37.68 26.67
C THR A 2 -28.06 36.47 26.46
N PHE A 3 -28.54 35.47 25.72
CA PHE A 3 -27.73 34.30 25.33
C PHE A 3 -26.82 34.72 24.16
N GLU A 4 -25.53 34.84 24.43
CA GLU A 4 -24.53 34.94 23.37
C GLU A 4 -24.42 33.61 22.64
N THR A 5 -24.78 33.64 21.36
CA THR A 5 -24.58 32.51 20.43
C THR A 5 -23.10 32.47 20.04
N VAL A 6 -22.34 31.56 20.62
CA VAL A 6 -20.98 31.29 20.19
C VAL A 6 -21.03 30.63 18.81
N THR A 7 -20.81 31.42 17.79
CA THR A 7 -20.63 30.96 16.42
C THR A 7 -19.23 30.35 16.36
N LEU A 8 -19.14 29.02 16.29
CA LEU A 8 -17.90 28.33 15.94
C LEU A 8 -17.58 28.74 14.51
N GLN A 9 -16.65 29.66 14.34
CA GLN A 9 -16.00 29.93 13.07
C GLN A 9 -15.18 28.69 12.74
N THR A 10 -15.70 27.84 11.85
CA THR A 10 -14.88 26.85 11.13
C THR A 10 -13.93 27.64 10.23
N ASN A 11 -12.72 27.85 10.71
CA ASN A 11 -11.62 28.29 9.87
C ASN A 11 -11.44 27.18 8.81
N PRO A 12 -11.52 27.45 7.50
CA PRO A 12 -11.06 26.53 6.50
C PRO A 12 -9.53 26.59 6.55
N THR A 13 -8.94 25.92 7.53
CA THR A 13 -7.50 25.67 7.53
C THR A 13 -7.22 24.85 6.29
N ASN A 14 -6.56 25.51 5.37
CA ASN A 14 -6.01 25.00 4.14
C ASN A 14 -5.23 23.71 4.49
N VAL A 15 -5.87 22.52 4.33
CA VAL A 15 -5.23 21.22 4.50
C VAL A 15 -4.33 21.04 3.31
N LEU A 16 -3.21 21.75 3.31
CA LEU A 16 -2.16 21.58 2.33
C LEU A 16 -1.49 20.25 2.68
N MET A 17 -1.74 19.24 1.83
CA MET A 17 -0.92 18.03 1.85
C MET A 17 0.54 18.43 1.91
N SER A 18 1.33 17.77 2.76
CA SER A 18 2.77 18.00 2.74
C SER A 18 3.33 17.61 1.36
N GLU A 19 4.35 18.33 0.92
CA GLU A 19 5.04 18.02 -0.35
C GLU A 19 5.51 16.56 -0.40
N ASP A 20 5.93 16.03 0.75
CA ASP A 20 6.36 14.64 0.90
C ASP A 20 5.23 13.63 0.61
N HIS A 21 4.01 13.86 1.13
CA HIS A 21 2.86 13.00 0.84
C HIS A 21 2.48 13.04 -0.65
N ILE A 22 2.51 14.23 -1.26
CA ILE A 22 2.24 14.40 -2.70
C ILE A 22 3.27 13.64 -3.53
N ALA A 23 4.55 13.80 -3.22
CA ALA A 23 5.64 13.12 -3.91
C ALA A 23 5.50 11.59 -3.80
N ARG A 24 5.22 11.06 -2.60
CA ARG A 24 5.00 9.63 -2.38
C ARG A 24 3.80 9.07 -3.14
N LEU A 25 2.66 9.78 -3.10
CA LEU A 25 1.48 9.35 -3.86
C LEU A 25 1.75 9.34 -5.37
N LYS A 26 2.48 10.32 -5.88
CA LYS A 26 2.88 10.39 -7.29
C LYS A 26 3.78 9.21 -7.67
N GLU A 27 4.79 8.92 -6.85
CA GLU A 27 5.70 7.78 -7.06
C GLU A 27 4.93 6.44 -7.06
N LEU A 28 4.09 6.22 -6.07
CA LEU A 28 3.25 5.03 -5.99
C LEU A 28 2.34 4.89 -7.23
N GLU A 29 1.78 5.97 -7.75
CA GLU A 29 0.93 5.95 -8.95
C GLU A 29 1.76 5.68 -10.22
N THR A 30 2.98 6.19 -10.29
CA THR A 30 3.93 5.90 -11.38
C THR A 30 4.25 4.42 -11.42
N ILE A 31 4.65 3.82 -10.29
CA ILE A 31 4.94 2.38 -10.20
C ILE A 31 3.73 1.53 -10.61
N ARG A 32 2.52 1.90 -10.14
CA ARG A 32 1.30 1.18 -10.53
C ARG A 32 1.11 1.19 -12.05
N LYS A 33 1.27 2.35 -12.68
CA LYS A 33 1.11 2.50 -14.15
C LYS A 33 2.16 1.70 -14.90
N GLU A 34 3.40 1.73 -14.47
CA GLU A 34 4.50 0.96 -15.06
C GLU A 34 4.18 -0.53 -15.04
N ILE A 35 3.82 -1.10 -13.87
CA ILE A 35 3.47 -2.52 -13.74
C ILE A 35 2.28 -2.89 -14.62
N ILE A 36 1.22 -2.07 -14.61
CA ILE A 36 0.04 -2.36 -15.42
C ILE A 36 0.37 -2.32 -16.91
N SER A 37 1.11 -1.29 -17.36
CA SER A 37 1.51 -1.15 -18.77
C SER A 37 2.39 -2.30 -19.24
N GLU A 38 3.23 -2.85 -18.37
CA GLU A 38 4.11 -3.98 -18.67
C GLU A 38 3.32 -5.27 -18.96
N TYR A 39 2.26 -5.53 -18.17
CA TYR A 39 1.54 -6.81 -18.25
C TYR A 39 0.22 -6.74 -19.01
N ASP A 40 -0.22 -5.56 -19.47
CA ASP A 40 -1.51 -5.38 -20.16
C ASP A 40 -1.61 -6.16 -21.48
N GLY A 41 -0.50 -6.38 -22.16
CA GLY A 41 -0.44 -7.15 -23.41
C GLY A 41 -0.18 -8.66 -23.25
N TYR A 42 -0.05 -9.15 -22.01
CA TYR A 42 0.29 -10.55 -21.77
C TYR A 42 -0.90 -11.49 -22.00
N THR A 43 -0.61 -12.65 -22.59
CA THR A 43 -1.59 -13.73 -22.76
C THR A 43 -1.99 -14.34 -21.40
N THR A 44 -3.11 -15.09 -21.40
CA THR A 44 -3.53 -15.82 -20.19
C THR A 44 -2.45 -16.79 -19.73
N ASP A 45 -1.79 -17.48 -20.64
CA ASP A 45 -0.72 -18.44 -20.32
C ASP A 45 0.46 -17.75 -19.66
N GLN A 46 0.87 -16.56 -20.15
CA GLN A 46 1.92 -15.76 -19.54
C GLN A 46 1.53 -15.27 -18.14
N LEU A 47 0.30 -14.77 -17.99
CA LEU A 47 -0.19 -14.24 -16.70
C LEU A 47 -0.37 -15.32 -15.63
N THR A 48 -0.65 -16.56 -16.04
CA THR A 48 -0.89 -17.70 -15.13
C THR A 48 0.29 -18.65 -15.01
N PHE A 49 1.38 -18.39 -15.72
CA PHE A 49 2.59 -19.20 -15.65
C PHE A 49 3.16 -19.23 -14.23
N LYS A 50 3.57 -20.41 -13.79
CA LYS A 50 4.25 -20.64 -12.50
C LYS A 50 5.60 -21.32 -12.75
N PRO A 51 6.70 -20.77 -12.23
CA PRO A 51 8.01 -21.45 -12.30
C PRO A 51 7.98 -22.84 -11.68
N ASP A 52 7.20 -23.05 -10.61
CA ASP A 52 6.91 -24.34 -10.01
C ASP A 52 5.58 -24.30 -9.22
N ARG A 53 5.20 -25.42 -8.60
CA ARG A 53 3.92 -25.57 -7.88
C ARG A 53 3.78 -24.66 -6.65
N ASP A 54 4.91 -24.31 -6.02
CA ASP A 54 4.96 -23.58 -4.76
C ASP A 54 5.11 -22.07 -4.99
N HIS A 55 5.32 -21.63 -6.23
CA HIS A 55 5.41 -20.22 -6.59
C HIS A 55 4.07 -19.65 -7.05
N TRP A 56 3.88 -18.36 -6.78
CA TRP A 56 2.80 -17.59 -7.35
C TRP A 56 3.06 -17.27 -8.82
N ASN A 57 1.97 -17.15 -9.59
CA ASN A 57 2.00 -16.55 -10.93
C ASN A 57 1.87 -15.03 -10.84
N LEU A 58 1.97 -14.33 -11.99
CA LEU A 58 1.90 -12.87 -12.06
C LEU A 58 0.59 -12.31 -11.48
N LEU A 59 -0.57 -12.92 -11.81
CA LEU A 59 -1.86 -12.50 -11.29
C LEU A 59 -1.98 -12.65 -9.78
N GLN A 60 -1.40 -13.70 -9.20
CA GLN A 60 -1.40 -13.92 -7.76
C GLN A 60 -0.50 -12.93 -7.04
N VAL A 61 0.65 -12.55 -7.62
CA VAL A 61 1.52 -11.49 -7.07
C VAL A 61 0.79 -10.14 -7.10
N LEU A 62 0.13 -9.81 -8.21
CA LEU A 62 -0.68 -8.60 -8.32
C LEU A 62 -1.85 -8.58 -7.33
N ASP A 63 -2.59 -9.70 -7.18
CA ASP A 63 -3.68 -9.78 -6.20
C ASP A 63 -3.18 -9.55 -4.77
N HIS A 64 -2.00 -10.09 -4.44
CA HIS A 64 -1.36 -9.85 -3.15
C HIS A 64 -1.05 -8.36 -2.93
N ILE A 65 -0.46 -7.70 -3.91
CA ILE A 65 -0.15 -6.26 -3.84
C ILE A 65 -1.44 -5.46 -3.61
N VAL A 66 -2.43 -5.66 -4.47
CA VAL A 66 -3.71 -4.92 -4.44
C VAL A 66 -4.46 -5.17 -3.12
N THR A 67 -4.52 -6.43 -2.68
CA THR A 67 -5.17 -6.79 -1.42
C THR A 67 -4.45 -6.19 -0.22
N SER A 68 -3.12 -6.21 -0.20
CA SER A 68 -2.29 -5.61 0.86
C SER A 68 -2.53 -4.11 0.99
N GLU A 69 -2.58 -3.38 -0.12
CA GLU A 69 -2.89 -1.96 -0.11
C GLU A 69 -4.33 -1.67 0.33
N LYS A 70 -5.29 -2.45 -0.16
CA LYS A 70 -6.69 -2.34 0.24
C LYS A 70 -6.85 -2.50 1.76
N MET A 71 -6.21 -3.51 2.32
CA MET A 71 -6.25 -3.75 3.77
C MET A 71 -5.57 -2.62 4.55
N SER A 72 -4.49 -2.05 4.01
CA SER A 72 -3.82 -0.90 4.60
C SER A 72 -4.73 0.34 4.58
N ALA A 73 -5.37 0.66 3.47
CA ALA A 73 -6.31 1.79 3.35
C ALA A 73 -7.50 1.63 4.31
N ILE A 74 -8.10 0.44 4.39
CA ILE A 74 -9.20 0.14 5.33
C ILE A 74 -8.74 0.34 6.77
N TYR A 75 -7.54 -0.13 7.13
CA TYR A 75 -6.99 0.02 8.47
C TYR A 75 -6.79 1.50 8.82
N ILE A 76 -6.15 2.27 7.93
CA ILE A 76 -5.90 3.71 8.09
C ILE A 76 -7.23 4.45 8.30
N LYS A 77 -8.22 4.20 7.45
CA LYS A 77 -9.55 4.83 7.54
C LYS A 77 -10.24 4.54 8.87
N ARG A 78 -10.19 3.28 9.33
CA ARG A 78 -10.74 2.90 10.64
C ARG A 78 -10.01 3.59 11.78
N GLN A 79 -8.69 3.71 11.69
CA GLN A 79 -7.86 4.35 12.70
C GLN A 79 -8.16 5.85 12.80
N LEU A 80 -8.27 6.53 11.66
CA LEU A 80 -8.59 7.97 11.60
C LEU A 80 -10.03 8.28 12.00
N ASN A 81 -10.98 7.37 11.78
CA ASN A 81 -12.37 7.51 12.22
C ASN A 81 -12.59 7.10 13.70
N GLY A 82 -11.57 6.63 14.38
CA GLY A 82 -11.62 6.23 15.78
C GLY A 82 -11.70 7.42 16.74
N ARG A 83 -12.22 7.18 17.95
CA ARG A 83 -12.27 8.20 19.01
C ARG A 83 -10.93 8.37 19.75
N LYS A 84 -9.99 7.46 19.56
CA LYS A 84 -8.67 7.48 20.21
C LYS A 84 -7.61 7.27 19.14
N TYR A 85 -6.73 8.24 19.02
CA TYR A 85 -5.60 8.15 18.09
C TYR A 85 -4.40 7.51 18.79
N PRO A 86 -3.70 6.55 18.15
CA PRO A 86 -2.44 6.05 18.67
C PRO A 86 -1.41 7.18 18.74
N PRO A 87 -0.42 7.08 19.63
CA PRO A 87 0.67 8.03 19.66
C PRO A 87 1.46 8.00 18.35
N ALA A 88 2.21 9.07 18.09
CA ALA A 88 3.21 9.08 17.02
C ALA A 88 4.18 7.90 17.17
N PRO A 89 4.72 7.35 16.06
CA PRO A 89 5.68 6.25 16.12
C PRO A 89 6.91 6.65 16.93
N GLY A 90 7.15 5.92 18.02
CA GLY A 90 8.34 6.15 18.85
C GLY A 90 9.62 5.60 18.19
N TRP A 91 10.79 5.91 18.76
CA TRP A 91 12.10 5.52 18.24
C TRP A 91 12.24 3.99 17.97
N LYS A 92 11.62 3.15 18.83
CA LYS A 92 11.60 1.68 18.64
C LYS A 92 10.84 1.26 17.36
N ALA A 93 9.76 1.95 17.03
CA ALA A 93 9.01 1.70 15.80
C ALA A 93 9.81 2.15 14.58
N SER A 94 10.43 3.34 14.64
CA SER A 94 11.31 3.85 13.58
C SER A 94 12.52 2.94 13.34
N PHE A 95 13.14 2.41 14.38
CA PHE A 95 14.24 1.45 14.27
C PHE A 95 13.78 0.14 13.59
N ARG A 96 12.66 -0.46 14.07
CA ARG A 96 12.08 -1.67 13.43
C ARG A 96 11.69 -1.43 11.99
N TYR A 97 11.18 -0.24 11.67
CA TYR A 97 10.90 0.16 10.31
C TYR A 97 12.18 0.22 9.44
N GLY A 98 13.27 0.75 9.99
CA GLY A 98 14.59 0.72 9.34
C GLY A 98 15.05 -0.70 9.02
N LEU A 99 14.91 -1.64 9.96
CA LEU A 99 15.22 -3.06 9.76
C LEU A 99 14.31 -3.68 8.68
N LEU A 100 13.01 -3.36 8.68
CA LEU A 100 12.07 -3.83 7.67
C LEU A 100 12.48 -3.38 6.26
N LYS A 101 12.87 -2.12 6.08
CA LYS A 101 13.39 -1.61 4.80
C LYS A 101 14.60 -2.40 4.30
N THR A 102 15.50 -2.76 5.19
CA THR A 102 16.68 -3.57 4.84
C THR A 102 16.27 -5.00 4.47
N ALA A 103 15.32 -5.59 5.21
CA ALA A 103 14.83 -6.94 4.95
C ALA A 103 14.17 -7.07 3.56
N PHE A 104 13.45 -6.04 3.07
CA PHE A 104 12.87 -6.04 1.72
C PHE A 104 13.92 -5.96 0.59
N LYS A 105 15.15 -5.52 0.89
CA LYS A 105 16.26 -5.55 -0.08
C LYS A 105 16.88 -6.95 -0.22
N MET A 106 16.66 -7.82 0.76
CA MET A 106 17.21 -9.19 0.79
C MET A 106 16.23 -10.16 0.11
N PRO A 107 16.72 -11.21 -0.55
CA PRO A 107 15.90 -12.19 -1.28
C PRO A 107 15.22 -13.20 -0.34
N PHE A 108 14.84 -12.80 0.87
CA PHE A 108 14.16 -13.71 1.80
C PHE A 108 12.72 -13.97 1.38
N LYS A 109 12.34 -15.24 1.36
CA LYS A 109 10.94 -15.64 1.18
C LYS A 109 10.20 -15.50 2.52
N TYR A 110 9.23 -14.62 2.56
CA TYR A 110 8.33 -14.48 3.71
C TYR A 110 6.96 -15.06 3.36
N LYS A 111 6.44 -15.91 4.24
CA LYS A 111 5.05 -16.38 4.09
C LYS A 111 4.11 -15.19 4.30
N ALA A 112 3.23 -14.96 3.33
CA ALA A 112 2.20 -13.93 3.42
C ALA A 112 1.19 -14.28 4.53
N PRO A 113 0.69 -13.30 5.30
CA PRO A 113 -0.45 -13.51 6.17
C PRO A 113 -1.67 -14.01 5.38
N SER A 114 -2.48 -14.91 5.96
CA SER A 114 -3.60 -15.54 5.27
C SER A 114 -4.59 -14.57 4.62
N ILE A 115 -4.78 -13.39 5.20
CA ILE A 115 -5.69 -12.36 4.68
C ILE A 115 -5.25 -11.77 3.34
N VAL A 116 -3.96 -11.81 3.04
CA VAL A 116 -3.35 -11.31 1.79
C VAL A 116 -2.69 -12.43 0.98
N ASP A 117 -2.89 -13.68 1.37
CA ASP A 117 -2.41 -14.85 0.65
C ASP A 117 -3.26 -15.05 -0.61
N SER A 118 -2.59 -15.15 -1.76
CA SER A 118 -3.22 -15.34 -3.08
C SER A 118 -3.08 -16.77 -3.59
N THR A 119 -2.60 -17.69 -2.76
CA THR A 119 -2.47 -19.11 -3.11
C THR A 119 -3.84 -19.69 -3.46
N GLY A 120 -3.93 -20.36 -4.61
CA GLY A 120 -5.17 -20.98 -5.09
C GLY A 120 -6.21 -20.02 -5.67
N LYS A 121 -5.96 -18.70 -5.65
CA LYS A 121 -6.84 -17.73 -6.31
C LYS A 121 -6.59 -17.68 -7.82
N THR A 122 -7.63 -17.32 -8.57
CA THR A 122 -7.60 -17.10 -10.02
C THR A 122 -8.08 -15.68 -10.35
N PRO A 123 -7.32 -14.65 -9.96
CA PRO A 123 -7.74 -13.27 -10.17
C PRO A 123 -7.72 -12.90 -11.65
N ASN A 124 -8.50 -11.88 -12.00
CA ASN A 124 -8.55 -11.32 -13.35
C ASN A 124 -7.80 -9.99 -13.40
N LEU A 125 -6.92 -9.81 -14.41
CA LEU A 125 -6.06 -8.62 -14.52
C LEU A 125 -6.87 -7.32 -14.55
N HIS A 126 -7.91 -7.25 -15.37
CA HIS A 126 -8.74 -6.04 -15.49
C HIS A 126 -9.40 -5.66 -14.15
N ASN A 127 -9.90 -6.64 -13.39
CA ASN A 127 -10.49 -6.40 -12.08
C ASN A 127 -9.44 -5.91 -11.07
N LEU A 128 -8.22 -6.45 -11.12
CA LEU A 128 -7.11 -6.00 -10.27
C LEU A 128 -6.70 -4.56 -10.61
N GLN A 129 -6.59 -4.21 -11.88
CA GLN A 129 -6.29 -2.86 -12.34
C GLN A 129 -7.30 -1.83 -11.82
N ASN A 130 -8.60 -2.11 -11.98
CA ASN A 130 -9.68 -1.24 -11.52
C ASN A 130 -9.70 -1.11 -9.99
N SER A 131 -9.54 -2.23 -9.29
CA SER A 131 -9.47 -2.23 -7.83
C SER A 131 -8.29 -1.41 -7.34
N TRP A 132 -7.12 -1.58 -7.93
CA TRP A 132 -5.91 -0.86 -7.53
C TRP A 132 -6.05 0.65 -7.76
N LYS A 133 -6.60 1.05 -8.91
CA LYS A 133 -6.92 2.46 -9.20
C LYS A 133 -7.85 3.06 -8.13
N THR A 134 -8.93 2.35 -7.79
CA THR A 134 -9.89 2.79 -6.76
C THR A 134 -9.23 2.94 -5.38
N ILE A 135 -8.40 1.98 -4.97
CA ILE A 135 -7.65 2.04 -3.70
C ILE A 135 -6.72 3.26 -3.67
N ARG A 136 -6.06 3.59 -4.78
CA ARG A 136 -5.21 4.78 -4.87
C ARG A 136 -6.00 6.08 -4.73
N GLN A 137 -7.17 6.16 -5.34
CA GLN A 137 -8.07 7.30 -5.19
C GLN A 137 -8.55 7.44 -3.74
N GLU A 138 -8.90 6.32 -3.09
CA GLU A 138 -9.30 6.31 -1.67
C GLU A 138 -8.14 6.77 -0.76
N LEU A 139 -6.93 6.25 -0.96
CA LEU A 139 -5.75 6.62 -0.18
C LEU A 139 -5.41 8.11 -0.34
N ARG A 140 -5.50 8.63 -1.56
CA ARG A 140 -5.34 10.06 -1.85
C ARG A 140 -6.39 10.88 -1.09
N SER A 141 -7.66 10.51 -1.21
CA SER A 141 -8.76 11.21 -0.52
C SER A 141 -8.58 11.23 1.00
N ILE A 142 -8.15 10.11 1.60
CA ILE A 142 -7.85 10.04 3.03
C ILE A 142 -6.81 11.10 3.42
N ILE A 143 -5.74 11.23 2.64
CA ILE A 143 -4.66 12.17 2.95
C ILE A 143 -5.11 13.62 2.73
N GLU A 144 -5.87 13.87 1.66
CA GLU A 144 -6.36 15.22 1.32
C GLU A 144 -7.39 15.75 2.32
N THR A 145 -8.11 14.87 3.01
CA THR A 145 -9.19 15.25 3.93
C THR A 145 -8.83 15.10 5.42
N THR A 146 -7.60 14.67 5.73
CA THR A 146 -7.16 14.45 7.11
C THR A 146 -6.19 15.54 7.55
N ASP A 147 -6.39 16.06 8.77
CA ASP A 147 -5.48 17.04 9.37
C ASP A 147 -4.05 16.48 9.45
N LYS A 148 -3.08 17.32 9.14
CA LYS A 148 -1.66 16.93 9.11
C LYS A 148 -1.20 16.32 10.44
N GLU A 149 -1.62 16.88 11.54
CA GLU A 149 -1.29 16.43 12.89
C GLU A 149 -1.76 14.98 13.13
N LEU A 150 -2.89 14.59 12.54
CA LEU A 150 -3.38 13.21 12.62
C LEU A 150 -2.59 12.26 11.72
N LEU A 151 -2.09 12.73 10.57
CA LEU A 151 -1.25 11.95 9.67
C LEU A 151 0.12 11.65 10.27
N ASP A 152 0.61 12.48 11.20
CA ASP A 152 1.87 12.26 11.91
C ASP A 152 1.75 11.24 13.06
N LEU A 153 0.52 10.87 13.44
CA LEU A 153 0.27 9.82 14.43
C LEU A 153 0.45 8.41 13.84
N GLY A 154 0.34 7.39 14.69
CA GLY A 154 0.44 5.98 14.30
C GLY A 154 -0.80 5.50 13.55
N VAL A 155 -1.01 5.95 12.31
CA VAL A 155 -2.20 5.68 11.50
C VAL A 155 -2.26 4.26 10.94
N TYR A 156 -1.14 3.55 10.89
CA TYR A 156 -1.06 2.19 10.40
C TYR A 156 -0.22 1.29 11.31
N LYS A 157 -0.70 0.08 11.60
CA LYS A 157 0.05 -0.91 12.39
C LYS A 157 0.54 -2.04 11.49
N HIS A 158 1.81 -1.95 11.10
CA HIS A 158 2.47 -3.02 10.36
C HIS A 158 2.80 -4.21 11.30
N PRO A 159 2.54 -5.48 10.90
CA PRO A 159 2.71 -6.65 11.78
C PRO A 159 4.12 -6.78 12.40
N ARG A 160 5.16 -6.35 11.68
CA ARG A 160 6.55 -6.47 12.12
C ARG A 160 7.17 -5.14 12.58
N ALA A 161 6.85 -4.02 11.90
CA ALA A 161 7.41 -2.72 12.24
C ALA A 161 6.67 -2.02 13.39
N GLY A 162 5.42 -2.40 13.67
CA GLY A 162 4.59 -1.72 14.66
C GLY A 162 3.88 -0.50 14.06
N LEU A 163 3.65 0.54 14.86
CA LEU A 163 2.97 1.75 14.42
C LEU A 163 3.82 2.56 13.43
N LEU A 164 3.20 2.97 12.34
CA LEU A 164 3.76 3.84 11.31
C LEU A 164 2.86 5.07 11.14
N ASN A 165 3.45 6.24 10.93
CA ASN A 165 2.73 7.42 10.48
C ASN A 165 2.43 7.34 8.97
N MET A 166 1.75 8.33 8.41
CA MET A 166 1.34 8.29 7.00
C MET A 166 2.55 8.24 6.06
N GLU A 167 3.56 9.08 6.25
CA GLU A 167 4.78 9.08 5.42
C GLU A 167 5.49 7.72 5.44
N GLN A 168 5.68 7.15 6.62
CA GLN A 168 6.27 5.81 6.75
C GLN A 168 5.41 4.72 6.10
N THR A 169 4.09 4.88 6.13
CA THR A 169 3.15 3.93 5.53
C THR A 169 3.22 3.99 4.00
N LEU A 170 3.20 5.18 3.40
CA LEU A 170 3.35 5.36 1.96
C LEU A 170 4.69 4.81 1.45
N HIS A 171 5.77 5.11 2.17
CA HIS A 171 7.08 4.55 1.83
C HIS A 171 7.12 3.02 2.00
N PHE A 172 6.45 2.46 3.02
CA PHE A 172 6.31 1.01 3.16
C PHE A 172 5.59 0.41 1.93
N LEU A 173 4.48 0.99 1.49
CA LEU A 173 3.76 0.52 0.29
C LEU A 173 4.67 0.54 -0.94
N GLU A 174 5.46 1.59 -1.13
CA GLU A 174 6.43 1.70 -2.22
C GLU A 174 7.44 0.54 -2.21
N ILE A 175 8.15 0.35 -1.11
CA ILE A 175 9.17 -0.71 -1.03
C ILE A 175 8.57 -2.12 -1.12
N HIS A 176 7.33 -2.30 -0.66
CA HIS A 176 6.59 -3.56 -0.77
C HIS A 176 6.25 -3.88 -2.24
N ILE A 177 5.74 -2.90 -3.00
CA ILE A 177 5.45 -3.08 -4.41
C ILE A 177 6.74 -3.38 -5.19
N ARG A 178 7.80 -2.60 -4.97
CA ARG A 178 9.09 -2.82 -5.66
C ARG A 178 9.71 -4.17 -5.33
N HIS A 179 9.51 -4.69 -4.11
CA HIS A 179 9.90 -6.05 -3.76
C HIS A 179 9.17 -7.08 -4.62
N HIS A 180 7.86 -6.92 -4.79
CA HIS A 180 7.04 -7.82 -5.60
C HIS A 180 7.25 -7.60 -7.11
N GLN A 181 7.58 -6.40 -7.57
CA GLN A 181 8.00 -6.15 -8.95
C GLN A 181 9.22 -7.03 -9.31
N LYS A 182 10.24 -7.08 -8.44
CA LYS A 182 11.38 -8.00 -8.64
C LYS A 182 10.98 -9.47 -8.61
N GLN A 183 9.93 -9.84 -7.88
CA GLN A 183 9.39 -11.20 -7.93
C GLN A 183 8.73 -11.48 -9.28
N MET A 184 7.99 -10.52 -9.83
CA MET A 184 7.36 -10.64 -11.15
C MET A 184 8.41 -10.71 -12.27
N GLU A 185 9.46 -9.88 -12.20
CA GLU A 185 10.61 -9.93 -13.11
C GLU A 185 11.28 -11.33 -13.12
N ARG A 186 11.42 -11.97 -11.95
CA ARG A 186 11.97 -13.36 -11.89
C ARG A 186 11.03 -14.37 -12.54
N ILE A 187 9.72 -14.20 -12.46
CA ILE A 187 8.74 -15.07 -13.13
C ILE A 187 8.86 -14.93 -14.66
N THR A 188 8.94 -13.69 -15.16
CA THR A 188 9.03 -13.43 -16.60
C THR A 188 10.39 -13.78 -17.20
N SER A 189 11.44 -13.84 -16.37
CA SER A 189 12.80 -14.22 -16.78
C SER A 189 13.06 -15.72 -16.68
N ASP A 190 12.08 -16.52 -16.29
CA ASP A 190 12.20 -17.98 -16.22
C ASP A 190 12.38 -18.58 -17.63
N GLU A 191 13.26 -19.57 -17.76
CA GLU A 191 13.54 -20.20 -19.06
C GLU A 191 12.31 -20.87 -19.68
N GLN A 192 11.35 -21.29 -18.87
CA GLN A 192 10.09 -21.92 -19.28
C GLN A 192 8.95 -20.93 -19.45
N PHE A 193 9.19 -19.61 -19.28
CA PHE A 193 8.15 -18.60 -19.44
C PHE A 193 7.61 -18.60 -20.88
N PRO A 194 6.28 -18.61 -21.10
CA PRO A 194 5.67 -18.63 -22.44
C PRO A 194 6.10 -17.40 -23.27
N LYS A 195 6.48 -17.66 -24.53
CA LYS A 195 6.91 -16.61 -25.49
C LYS A 195 5.73 -16.04 -26.26
#